data_cce587541a58c0cd64ae5a343cdc9fd8
#
_entry.id   cce587541a58c0cd64ae5a343cdc9fd8
#
_cell.length_a   1.000
_cell.length_b   1.000
_cell.length_c   1.000
_cell.angle_alpha   90.00
_cell.angle_beta   90.00
_cell.angle_gamma   90.00
#
_symmetry.space_group_name_H-M   'P 1'
#
loop_
_entity.id
_entity.type
_entity.pdbx_description
1 polymer ?
#
loop_
_entity_poly.entity_id
_entity_poly.type
_entity_poly.pdbx_seq_one_letter_code
_entity_poly.pdbx_strand_id
1 'polypeptide(L)'
;METWKRTVYISLICVFCTSFGVSQLAPILPLYFHDLGVQTPSAMSLWSGLATGATYLIVCLVAPFWGRIADKKGRKITLIRSSFGMALCNLLLAFQTTPEGVVIIRLIQGLVNGFYSATITLIASESPIERTGWALGLLASANLAGSLIGPLLGGYIADTIGIRNGFILVGILMGFAGLLATIFIHENYVPKPNVEKLSISKLKEQIPEFNSIVALCIASFIYAICIMSLQPVISVY
;
A
#
# COMPACT_ATOMS: atom_id res chain seq x y z
N MET A 1 -25.71 15.11 -0.17
CA MET A 1 -25.16 13.73 -0.19
C MET A 1 -24.77 13.38 1.23
N GLU A 2 -25.19 12.23 1.75
CA GLU A 2 -24.85 11.80 3.12
C GLU A 2 -23.32 11.75 3.28
N THR A 3 -22.81 12.20 4.41
CA THR A 3 -21.36 12.36 4.66
C THR A 3 -20.57 11.08 4.42
N TRP A 4 -21.10 9.92 4.84
CA TRP A 4 -20.45 8.64 4.62
C TRP A 4 -20.35 8.24 3.14
N LYS A 5 -21.37 8.51 2.31
CA LYS A 5 -21.31 8.25 0.85
C LYS A 5 -20.20 9.06 0.19
N ARG A 6 -20.06 10.34 0.59
CA ARG A 6 -18.98 11.19 0.10
C ARG A 6 -17.60 10.61 0.47
N THR A 7 -17.44 10.19 1.72
CA THR A 7 -16.20 9.52 2.19
C THR A 7 -15.91 8.28 1.37
N VAL A 8 -16.91 7.44 1.07
CA VAL A 8 -16.74 6.24 0.24
C VAL A 8 -16.25 6.62 -1.16
N TYR A 9 -16.94 7.51 -1.88
CA TYR A 9 -16.58 7.85 -3.26
C TYR A 9 -15.21 8.50 -3.37
N ILE A 10 -14.83 9.38 -2.46
CA ILE A 10 -13.49 9.96 -2.43
C ILE A 10 -12.44 8.88 -2.15
N SER A 11 -12.73 7.98 -1.22
CA SER A 11 -11.83 6.85 -0.90
C SER A 11 -11.62 5.92 -2.10
N LEU A 12 -12.65 5.70 -2.94
CA LEU A 12 -12.52 4.90 -4.18
C LEU A 12 -11.48 5.51 -5.13
N ILE A 13 -11.59 6.83 -5.38
CA ILE A 13 -10.65 7.53 -6.24
C ILE A 13 -9.23 7.44 -5.65
N CYS A 14 -9.09 7.70 -4.36
CA CYS A 14 -7.79 7.64 -3.69
C CYS A 14 -7.18 6.24 -3.71
N VAL A 15 -7.99 5.19 -3.45
CA VAL A 15 -7.53 3.79 -3.51
C VAL A 15 -7.15 3.40 -4.92
N PHE A 16 -7.94 3.78 -5.93
CA PHE A 16 -7.58 3.54 -7.32
C PHE A 16 -6.22 4.15 -7.66
N CYS A 17 -6.01 5.44 -7.36
CA CYS A 17 -4.76 6.15 -7.62
C CYS A 17 -3.56 5.51 -6.90
N THR A 18 -3.72 5.15 -5.63
CA THR A 18 -2.64 4.54 -4.85
C THR A 18 -2.33 3.11 -5.30
N SER A 19 -3.35 2.31 -5.62
CA SER A 19 -3.17 0.94 -6.13
C SER A 19 -2.55 0.92 -7.52
N PHE A 20 -2.97 1.84 -8.40
CA PHE A 20 -2.35 2.08 -9.69
C PHE A 20 -0.85 2.36 -9.53
N GLY A 21 -0.50 3.31 -8.67
CA GLY A 21 0.89 3.71 -8.49
C GLY A 21 1.78 2.64 -7.84
N VAL A 22 1.22 1.81 -6.96
CA VAL A 22 1.97 0.70 -6.34
C VAL A 22 2.19 -0.44 -7.32
N SER A 23 1.16 -0.81 -8.08
CA SER A 23 1.19 -2.01 -8.93
C SER A 23 2.07 -1.86 -10.18
N GLN A 24 2.20 -0.66 -10.73
CA GLN A 24 3.10 -0.41 -11.87
C GLN A 24 4.58 -0.65 -11.56
N LEU A 25 4.98 -0.56 -10.29
CA LEU A 25 6.39 -0.71 -9.88
C LEU A 25 6.94 -2.10 -10.18
N ALA A 26 6.12 -3.15 -10.12
CA ALA A 26 6.56 -4.52 -10.29
C ALA A 26 7.25 -4.77 -11.65
N PRO A 27 6.65 -4.44 -12.81
CA PRO A 27 7.30 -4.62 -14.09
C PRO A 27 8.38 -3.57 -14.39
N ILE A 28 8.27 -2.37 -13.84
CA ILE A 28 9.18 -1.26 -14.11
C ILE A 28 10.50 -1.39 -13.35
N LEU A 29 10.49 -1.99 -12.17
CA LEU A 29 11.64 -2.03 -11.28
C LEU A 29 12.88 -2.70 -11.89
N PRO A 30 12.79 -3.86 -12.56
CA PRO A 30 13.95 -4.46 -13.27
C PRO A 30 14.49 -3.56 -14.39
N LEU A 31 13.61 -2.94 -15.18
CA LEU A 31 13.98 -2.01 -16.24
C LEU A 31 14.70 -0.78 -15.68
N TYR A 32 14.22 -0.30 -14.55
CA TYR A 32 14.85 0.84 -13.86
C TYR A 32 16.26 0.48 -13.34
N PHE A 33 16.48 -0.72 -12.80
CA PHE A 33 17.82 -1.17 -12.43
C PHE A 33 18.74 -1.32 -13.64
N HIS A 34 18.22 -1.73 -14.80
CA HIS A 34 18.97 -1.74 -16.05
C HIS A 34 19.45 -0.33 -16.41
N ASP A 35 18.58 0.68 -16.34
CA ASP A 35 18.91 2.09 -16.59
C ASP A 35 19.95 2.65 -15.60
N LEU A 36 20.01 2.08 -14.38
CA LEU A 36 21.01 2.40 -13.36
C LEU A 36 22.35 1.64 -13.55
N GLY A 37 22.52 0.90 -14.66
CA GLY A 37 23.76 0.23 -15.03
C GLY A 37 23.88 -1.23 -14.58
N VAL A 38 22.81 -1.85 -14.07
CA VAL A 38 22.78 -3.28 -13.76
C VAL A 38 22.50 -4.08 -15.04
N GLN A 39 23.51 -4.71 -15.63
CA GLN A 39 23.39 -5.29 -16.97
C GLN A 39 23.00 -6.78 -17.00
N THR A 40 23.22 -7.53 -15.94
CA THR A 40 22.91 -8.97 -15.92
C THR A 40 21.49 -9.26 -15.46
N PRO A 41 20.72 -10.13 -16.16
CA PRO A 41 19.35 -10.48 -15.75
C PRO A 41 19.26 -10.99 -14.30
N SER A 42 20.27 -11.79 -13.87
CA SER A 42 20.34 -12.28 -12.50
C SER A 42 20.49 -11.17 -11.47
N ALA A 43 21.35 -10.16 -11.75
CA ALA A 43 21.49 -9.01 -10.86
C ALA A 43 20.24 -8.10 -10.85
N MET A 44 19.58 -7.91 -12.00
CA MET A 44 18.31 -7.16 -12.06
C MET A 44 17.23 -7.84 -11.22
N SER A 45 17.10 -9.17 -11.32
CA SER A 45 16.17 -9.94 -10.46
C SER A 45 16.53 -9.84 -8.98
N LEU A 46 17.82 -9.92 -8.64
CA LEU A 46 18.29 -9.81 -7.26
C LEU A 46 17.94 -8.42 -6.67
N TRP A 47 18.29 -7.34 -7.37
CA TRP A 47 18.01 -5.97 -6.90
C TRP A 47 16.52 -5.69 -6.79
N SER A 48 15.72 -6.16 -7.75
CA SER A 48 14.26 -6.03 -7.73
C SER A 48 13.64 -6.81 -6.57
N GLY A 49 14.13 -8.03 -6.33
CA GLY A 49 13.75 -8.86 -5.20
C GLY A 49 14.10 -8.21 -3.86
N LEU A 50 15.34 -7.70 -3.72
CA LEU A 50 15.78 -6.98 -2.53
C LEU A 50 14.94 -5.73 -2.27
N ALA A 51 14.70 -4.90 -3.28
CA ALA A 51 13.91 -3.69 -3.16
C ALA A 51 12.46 -3.98 -2.76
N THR A 52 11.85 -5.01 -3.35
CA THR A 52 10.48 -5.43 -3.04
C THR A 52 10.40 -6.08 -1.66
N GLY A 53 11.30 -7.01 -1.37
CA GLY A 53 11.39 -7.69 -0.08
C GLY A 53 11.64 -6.73 1.07
N ALA A 54 12.55 -5.77 0.88
CA ALA A 54 12.83 -4.72 1.86
C ALA A 54 11.58 -3.91 2.21
N THR A 55 10.78 -3.52 1.20
CA THR A 55 9.52 -2.79 1.43
C THR A 55 8.56 -3.61 2.29
N TYR A 56 8.28 -4.86 1.91
CA TYR A 56 7.31 -5.70 2.65
C TYR A 56 7.81 -6.10 4.04
N LEU A 57 9.12 -6.32 4.21
CA LEU A 57 9.72 -6.57 5.52
C LEU A 57 9.44 -5.40 6.48
N ILE A 58 9.69 -4.19 6.05
CA ILE A 58 9.43 -2.99 6.86
C ILE A 58 7.92 -2.81 7.11
N VAL A 59 7.06 -3.00 6.10
CA VAL A 59 5.60 -2.97 6.29
C VAL A 59 5.18 -3.93 7.40
N CYS A 60 5.67 -5.16 7.39
CA CYS A 60 5.35 -6.16 8.42
C CYS A 60 5.77 -5.70 9.83
N LEU A 61 6.98 -5.16 9.96
CA LEU A 61 7.52 -4.70 11.26
C LEU A 61 6.77 -3.48 11.80
N VAL A 62 6.34 -2.55 10.93
CA VAL A 62 5.72 -1.29 11.38
C VAL A 62 4.21 -1.32 11.40
N ALA A 63 3.56 -2.31 10.80
CA ALA A 63 2.10 -2.42 10.75
C ALA A 63 1.44 -2.36 12.15
N PRO A 64 1.92 -3.06 13.19
CA PRO A 64 1.35 -2.98 14.52
C PRO A 64 1.49 -1.59 15.16
N PHE A 65 2.58 -0.87 14.83
CA PHE A 65 2.81 0.49 15.32
C PHE A 65 1.81 1.48 14.70
N TRP A 66 1.64 1.42 13.38
CA TRP A 66 0.69 2.28 12.68
C TRP A 66 -0.77 1.95 13.01
N GLY A 67 -1.09 0.68 13.24
CA GLY A 67 -2.41 0.28 13.74
C GLY A 67 -2.75 0.97 15.06
N ARG A 68 -1.84 0.95 16.03
CA ARG A 68 -2.02 1.64 17.33
C ARG A 68 -2.18 3.15 17.17
N ILE A 69 -1.46 3.78 16.25
CA ILE A 69 -1.60 5.22 15.97
C ILE A 69 -2.97 5.51 15.37
N ALA A 70 -3.41 4.71 14.40
CA ALA A 70 -4.72 4.83 13.79
C ALA A 70 -5.85 4.69 14.81
N ASP A 71 -5.72 3.75 15.75
CA ASP A 71 -6.67 3.56 16.85
C ASP A 71 -6.67 4.70 17.89
N LYS A 72 -5.56 5.44 18.02
CA LYS A 72 -5.44 6.56 18.99
C LYS A 72 -5.72 7.93 18.39
N LYS A 73 -5.43 8.14 17.11
CA LYS A 73 -5.49 9.47 16.46
C LYS A 73 -6.47 9.54 15.28
N GLY A 74 -7.16 8.43 15.02
CA GLY A 74 -8.03 8.33 13.84
C GLY A 74 -7.32 7.77 12.60
N ARG A 75 -8.11 7.26 11.68
CA ARG A 75 -7.64 6.59 10.47
C ARG A 75 -7.32 7.57 9.35
N LYS A 76 -7.99 8.72 9.33
CA LYS A 76 -7.74 9.81 8.37
C LYS A 76 -6.27 10.26 8.39
N ILE A 77 -5.66 10.39 9.57
CA ILE A 77 -4.26 10.80 9.69
C ILE A 77 -3.30 9.78 9.06
N THR A 78 -3.63 8.49 9.15
CA THR A 78 -2.86 7.41 8.50
C THR A 78 -3.00 7.46 6.98
N LEU A 79 -4.19 7.79 6.46
CA LEU A 79 -4.42 7.99 5.02
C LEU A 79 -3.56 9.14 4.48
N ILE A 80 -3.63 10.29 5.13
CA ILE A 80 -2.88 11.50 4.74
C ILE A 80 -1.38 11.22 4.74
N ARG A 81 -0.87 10.67 5.85
CA ARG A 81 0.55 10.31 5.99
C ARG A 81 1.01 9.36 4.89
N SER A 82 0.26 8.27 4.66
CA SER A 82 0.67 7.27 3.66
C SER A 82 0.62 7.81 2.24
N SER A 83 -0.40 8.60 1.87
CA SER A 83 -0.47 9.23 0.54
C SER A 83 0.71 10.16 0.27
N PHE A 84 0.96 11.13 1.15
CA PHE A 84 2.06 12.07 0.96
C PHE A 84 3.42 11.41 1.10
N GLY A 85 3.58 10.45 2.03
CA GLY A 85 4.80 9.69 2.17
C GLY A 85 5.11 8.85 0.93
N MET A 86 4.11 8.18 0.36
CA MET A 86 4.26 7.43 -0.89
C MET A 86 4.52 8.35 -2.08
N ALA A 87 3.87 9.52 -2.14
CA ALA A 87 4.12 10.53 -3.15
C ALA A 87 5.58 11.00 -3.11
N LEU A 88 6.07 11.35 -1.93
CA LEU A 88 7.47 11.77 -1.74
C LEU A 88 8.46 10.66 -2.12
N CYS A 89 8.21 9.42 -1.71
CA CYS A 89 9.06 8.29 -2.06
C CYS A 89 9.12 8.08 -3.59
N ASN A 90 7.99 8.19 -4.30
CA ASN A 90 7.99 8.07 -5.77
C ASN A 90 8.76 9.23 -6.43
N LEU A 91 8.59 10.46 -5.95
CA LEU A 91 9.39 11.58 -6.43
C LEU A 91 10.89 11.35 -6.18
N LEU A 92 11.27 10.87 -5.00
CA LEU A 92 12.67 10.57 -4.70
C LEU A 92 13.22 9.43 -5.57
N LEU A 93 12.42 8.42 -5.92
CA LEU A 93 12.81 7.36 -6.86
C LEU A 93 13.17 7.93 -8.22
N ALA A 94 12.47 8.95 -8.72
CA ALA A 94 12.76 9.57 -10.02
C ALA A 94 14.18 10.16 -10.11
N PHE A 95 14.76 10.56 -9.00
CA PHE A 95 16.08 11.21 -8.94
C PHE A 95 17.22 10.27 -8.53
N GLN A 96 16.94 8.98 -8.34
CA GLN A 96 17.99 8.04 -7.96
C GLN A 96 18.93 7.74 -9.12
N THR A 97 20.20 7.56 -8.75
CA THR A 97 21.30 7.27 -9.69
C THR A 97 22.02 5.95 -9.35
N THR A 98 21.69 5.35 -8.20
CA THR A 98 22.32 4.10 -7.73
C THR A 98 21.30 3.06 -7.33
N PRO A 99 21.55 1.77 -7.55
CA PRO A 99 20.68 0.68 -7.12
C PRO A 99 20.42 0.67 -5.59
N GLU A 100 21.45 0.96 -4.79
CA GLU A 100 21.36 1.02 -3.33
C GLU A 100 20.39 2.12 -2.88
N GLY A 101 20.44 3.29 -3.54
CA GLY A 101 19.54 4.41 -3.26
C GLY A 101 18.07 4.04 -3.51
N VAL A 102 17.81 3.24 -4.54
CA VAL A 102 16.47 2.71 -4.79
C VAL A 102 16.02 1.82 -3.64
N VAL A 103 16.86 0.89 -3.18
CA VAL A 103 16.54 0.00 -2.05
C VAL A 103 16.27 0.79 -0.77
N ILE A 104 17.07 1.82 -0.47
CA ILE A 104 16.86 2.68 0.70
C ILE A 104 15.50 3.39 0.63
N ILE A 105 15.12 3.95 -0.52
CA ILE A 105 13.81 4.58 -0.67
C ILE A 105 12.70 3.55 -0.53
N ARG A 106 12.87 2.35 -1.03
CA ARG A 106 11.91 1.25 -0.89
C ARG A 106 11.71 0.84 0.58
N LEU A 107 12.78 0.87 1.40
CA LEU A 107 12.66 0.72 2.86
C LEU A 107 11.82 1.84 3.47
N ILE A 108 12.08 3.10 3.11
CA ILE A 108 11.31 4.26 3.59
C ILE A 108 9.84 4.15 3.12
N GLN A 109 9.62 3.69 1.90
CA GLN A 109 8.28 3.45 1.36
C GLN A 109 7.51 2.41 2.20
N GLY A 110 8.19 1.37 2.68
CA GLY A 110 7.64 0.41 3.63
C GLY A 110 7.19 1.06 4.95
N LEU A 111 7.96 2.04 5.47
CA LEU A 111 7.60 2.78 6.70
C LEU A 111 6.32 3.60 6.56
N VAL A 112 6.08 4.18 5.38
CA VAL A 112 4.93 5.07 5.15
C VAL A 112 3.73 4.38 4.53
N ASN A 113 3.81 3.11 4.17
CA ASN A 113 2.72 2.32 3.61
C ASN A 113 1.54 2.18 4.59
N GLY A 114 0.40 1.69 4.11
CA GLY A 114 -0.79 1.41 4.92
C GLY A 114 -2.05 2.14 4.49
N PHE A 115 -2.05 2.78 3.31
CA PHE A 115 -3.21 3.52 2.81
C PHE A 115 -4.46 2.64 2.69
N TYR A 116 -4.36 1.49 2.01
CA TYR A 116 -5.49 0.62 1.74
C TYR A 116 -6.11 0.03 3.02
N SER A 117 -5.27 -0.47 3.94
CA SER A 117 -5.74 -1.02 5.22
C SER A 117 -6.43 0.03 6.10
N ALA A 118 -5.89 1.26 6.14
CA ALA A 118 -6.50 2.36 6.86
C ALA A 118 -7.83 2.78 6.22
N THR A 119 -7.94 2.73 4.88
CA THR A 119 -9.19 3.04 4.17
C THR A 119 -10.28 2.01 4.44
N ILE A 120 -9.95 0.70 4.45
CA ILE A 120 -10.89 -0.37 4.82
C ILE A 120 -11.47 -0.10 6.20
N THR A 121 -10.63 0.16 7.19
CA THR A 121 -11.08 0.39 8.57
C THR A 121 -11.86 1.69 8.71
N LEU A 122 -11.51 2.74 7.97
CA LEU A 122 -12.27 3.99 7.94
C LEU A 122 -13.67 3.77 7.38
N ILE A 123 -13.79 3.14 6.21
CA ILE A 123 -15.09 2.88 5.57
C ILE A 123 -15.96 1.96 6.44
N ALA A 124 -15.36 0.92 7.03
CA ALA A 124 -16.08 0.03 7.92
C ALA A 124 -16.64 0.74 9.17
N SER A 125 -15.97 1.81 9.65
CA SER A 125 -16.43 2.56 10.83
C SER A 125 -17.42 3.68 10.51
N GLU A 126 -17.34 4.29 9.32
CA GLU A 126 -18.17 5.43 8.93
C GLU A 126 -19.45 5.01 8.18
N SER A 127 -19.48 3.81 7.60
CA SER A 127 -20.63 3.32 6.85
C SER A 127 -21.69 2.70 7.76
N PRO A 128 -22.99 2.88 7.46
CA PRO A 128 -24.05 2.15 8.14
C PRO A 128 -23.85 0.63 7.99
N ILE A 129 -24.21 -0.13 9.03
CA ILE A 129 -23.90 -1.57 9.12
C ILE A 129 -24.50 -2.35 7.93
N GLU A 130 -25.70 -1.93 7.46
CA GLU A 130 -26.42 -2.55 6.34
C GLU A 130 -25.74 -2.26 4.98
N ARG A 131 -24.89 -1.25 4.90
CA ARG A 131 -24.22 -0.80 3.67
C ARG A 131 -22.71 -1.04 3.67
N THR A 132 -22.14 -1.44 4.80
CA THR A 132 -20.69 -1.66 4.95
C THR A 132 -20.16 -2.67 3.94
N GLY A 133 -20.86 -3.80 3.74
CA GLY A 133 -20.45 -4.81 2.75
C GLY A 133 -20.42 -4.26 1.32
N TRP A 134 -21.42 -3.46 0.92
CA TRP A 134 -21.44 -2.79 -0.38
C TRP A 134 -20.27 -1.80 -0.52
N ALA A 135 -20.02 -0.98 0.47
CA ALA A 135 -18.95 0.02 0.44
C ALA A 135 -17.56 -0.62 0.35
N LEU A 136 -17.32 -1.69 1.12
CA LEU A 136 -16.07 -2.46 1.08
C LEU A 136 -15.89 -3.22 -0.25
N GLY A 137 -16.97 -3.78 -0.81
CA GLY A 137 -16.94 -4.41 -2.13
C GLY A 137 -16.56 -3.43 -3.23
N LEU A 138 -17.11 -2.21 -3.18
CA LEU A 138 -16.77 -1.14 -4.12
C LEU A 138 -15.30 -0.72 -3.97
N LEU A 139 -14.80 -0.62 -2.72
CA LEU A 139 -13.40 -0.31 -2.43
C LEU A 139 -12.46 -1.39 -2.98
N ALA A 140 -12.80 -2.67 -2.79
CA ALA A 140 -12.02 -3.78 -3.34
C ALA A 140 -12.00 -3.74 -4.87
N SER A 141 -13.11 -3.38 -5.52
CA SER A 141 -13.17 -3.21 -6.99
C SER A 141 -12.27 -2.08 -7.47
N ALA A 142 -12.23 -0.94 -6.77
CA ALA A 142 -11.34 0.16 -7.10
C ALA A 142 -9.85 -0.22 -6.93
N ASN A 143 -9.52 -0.94 -5.86
CA ASN A 143 -8.18 -1.49 -5.63
C ASN A 143 -7.76 -2.44 -6.76
N LEU A 144 -8.64 -3.37 -7.13
CA LEU A 144 -8.39 -4.33 -8.19
C LEU A 144 -8.23 -3.63 -9.56
N ALA A 145 -9.10 -2.69 -9.88
CA ALA A 145 -9.01 -1.91 -11.12
C ALA A 145 -7.67 -1.15 -11.20
N GLY A 146 -7.25 -0.49 -10.12
CA GLY A 146 -5.94 0.19 -10.05
C GLY A 146 -4.78 -0.78 -10.23
N SER A 147 -4.84 -1.95 -9.61
CA SER A 147 -3.78 -2.96 -9.70
C SER A 147 -3.67 -3.65 -11.06
N LEU A 148 -4.78 -3.77 -11.80
CA LEU A 148 -4.78 -4.31 -13.17
C LEU A 148 -4.33 -3.28 -14.21
N ILE A 149 -4.78 -2.03 -14.08
CA ILE A 149 -4.47 -0.95 -15.02
C ILE A 149 -3.03 -0.45 -14.82
N GLY A 150 -2.52 -0.50 -13.58
CA GLY A 150 -1.20 0.02 -13.22
C GLY A 150 -0.06 -0.54 -14.08
N PRO A 151 0.15 -1.86 -14.17
CA PRO A 151 1.20 -2.44 -15.00
C PRO A 151 1.07 -2.10 -16.48
N LEU A 152 -0.16 -2.08 -17.01
CA LEU A 152 -0.42 -1.77 -18.43
C LEU A 152 -0.05 -0.32 -18.77
N LEU A 153 -0.62 0.63 -18.05
CA LEU A 153 -0.33 2.05 -18.28
C LEU A 153 1.08 2.42 -17.79
N GLY A 154 1.58 1.79 -16.74
CA GLY A 154 2.93 2.02 -16.24
C GLY A 154 3.99 1.64 -17.27
N GLY A 155 3.85 0.48 -17.94
CA GLY A 155 4.72 0.10 -19.06
C GLY A 155 4.63 1.10 -20.20
N TYR A 156 3.43 1.45 -20.65
CA TYR A 156 3.24 2.45 -21.71
C TYR A 156 3.85 3.82 -21.36
N ILE A 157 3.70 4.27 -20.12
CA ILE A 157 4.29 5.52 -19.62
C ILE A 157 5.82 5.42 -19.62
N ALA A 158 6.37 4.28 -19.15
CA ALA A 158 7.81 4.05 -19.13
C ALA A 158 8.41 4.11 -20.55
N ASP A 159 7.73 3.52 -21.54
CA ASP A 159 8.18 3.47 -22.94
C ASP A 159 8.06 4.84 -23.63
N THR A 160 7.02 5.63 -23.31
CA THR A 160 6.74 6.90 -24.04
C THR A 160 7.44 8.10 -23.45
N ILE A 161 7.41 8.26 -22.13
CA ILE A 161 7.97 9.43 -21.43
C ILE A 161 9.16 9.10 -20.52
N GLY A 162 9.51 7.83 -20.43
CA GLY A 162 10.64 7.31 -19.64
C GLY A 162 10.26 6.99 -18.17
N ILE A 163 11.00 6.06 -17.59
CA ILE A 163 10.74 5.50 -16.25
C ILE A 163 10.75 6.58 -15.17
N ARG A 164 11.71 7.52 -15.22
CA ARG A 164 11.83 8.60 -14.23
C ARG A 164 10.62 9.52 -14.22
N ASN A 165 10.12 9.91 -15.39
CA ASN A 165 8.93 10.73 -15.54
C ASN A 165 7.67 9.96 -15.08
N GLY A 166 7.64 8.63 -15.28
CA GLY A 166 6.60 7.76 -14.73
C GLY A 166 6.54 7.84 -13.19
N PHE A 167 7.67 7.80 -12.51
CA PHE A 167 7.70 7.97 -11.05
C PHE A 167 7.23 9.36 -10.59
N ILE A 168 7.58 10.43 -11.33
CA ILE A 168 7.08 11.78 -11.04
C ILE A 168 5.57 11.84 -11.19
N LEU A 169 5.03 11.31 -12.30
CA LEU A 169 3.58 11.28 -12.55
C LEU A 169 2.83 10.58 -11.41
N VAL A 170 3.31 9.42 -10.99
CA VAL A 170 2.71 8.66 -9.88
C VAL A 170 2.86 9.40 -8.56
N GLY A 171 4.00 10.03 -8.31
CA GLY A 171 4.19 10.87 -7.13
C GLY A 171 3.16 11.99 -7.06
N ILE A 172 2.91 12.69 -8.18
CA ILE A 172 1.88 13.72 -8.29
C ILE A 172 0.47 13.13 -8.07
N LEU A 173 0.17 11.99 -8.69
CA LEU A 173 -1.13 11.33 -8.56
C LEU A 173 -1.42 10.91 -7.12
N MET A 174 -0.43 10.34 -6.42
CA MET A 174 -0.56 9.98 -5.00
C MET A 174 -0.66 11.21 -4.09
N GLY A 175 0.08 12.28 -4.41
CA GLY A 175 -0.04 13.57 -3.72
C GLY A 175 -1.44 14.17 -3.88
N PHE A 176 -1.99 14.10 -5.08
CA PHE A 176 -3.37 14.53 -5.37
C PHE A 176 -4.39 13.69 -4.58
N ALA A 177 -4.23 12.38 -4.53
CA ALA A 177 -5.06 11.51 -3.69
C ALA A 177 -4.97 11.89 -2.20
N GLY A 178 -3.77 12.22 -1.70
CA GLY A 178 -3.56 12.74 -0.35
C GLY A 178 -4.27 14.07 -0.10
N LEU A 179 -4.25 14.97 -1.08
CA LEU A 179 -4.95 16.25 -1.01
C LEU A 179 -6.48 16.05 -0.96
N LEU A 180 -7.01 15.20 -1.84
CA LEU A 180 -8.44 14.84 -1.82
C LEU A 180 -8.84 14.24 -0.47
N ALA A 181 -8.04 13.31 0.06
CA ALA A 181 -8.30 12.71 1.37
C ALA A 181 -8.28 13.76 2.50
N THR A 182 -7.36 14.72 2.45
CA THR A 182 -7.25 15.78 3.45
C THR A 182 -8.47 16.69 3.47
N ILE A 183 -8.92 17.13 2.29
CA ILE A 183 -10.00 18.12 2.15
C ILE A 183 -11.37 17.48 2.32
N PHE A 184 -11.61 16.34 1.70
CA PHE A 184 -12.95 15.81 1.53
C PHE A 184 -13.32 14.66 2.47
N ILE A 185 -12.35 13.93 3.02
CA ILE A 185 -12.63 12.87 3.98
C ILE A 185 -12.84 13.50 5.36
N HIS A 186 -14.00 13.24 5.96
CA HIS A 186 -14.31 13.59 7.33
C HIS A 186 -14.43 12.29 8.12
N GLU A 187 -13.74 12.22 9.25
CA GLU A 187 -13.78 11.10 10.18
C GLU A 187 -14.36 11.59 11.50
N ASN A 188 -15.45 10.98 11.94
CA ASN A 188 -16.02 11.19 13.27
C ASN A 188 -15.30 10.31 14.27
N TYR A 189 -14.04 10.65 14.53
CA TYR A 189 -13.22 9.86 15.41
C TYR A 189 -13.61 10.04 16.88
N VAL A 190 -14.00 8.93 17.52
CA VAL A 190 -14.18 8.84 18.97
C VAL A 190 -13.00 8.02 19.53
N PRO A 191 -12.14 8.62 20.38
CA PRO A 191 -11.03 7.91 20.97
C PRO A 191 -11.53 6.69 21.76
N LYS A 192 -11.06 5.51 21.41
CA LYS A 192 -11.34 4.32 22.23
C LYS A 192 -10.53 4.45 23.53
N PRO A 193 -11.15 4.19 24.70
CA PRO A 193 -10.42 4.12 25.96
C PRO A 193 -9.29 3.09 25.81
N ASN A 194 -8.16 3.34 26.51
CA ASN A 194 -6.97 2.48 26.46
C ASN A 194 -7.37 1.01 26.55
N VAL A 195 -7.27 0.32 25.42
CA VAL A 195 -7.42 -1.13 25.42
C VAL A 195 -6.20 -1.66 26.18
N GLU A 196 -6.43 -2.31 27.31
CA GLU A 196 -5.38 -3.02 28.06
C GLU A 196 -4.58 -3.87 27.06
N LYS A 197 -3.25 -3.88 27.25
CA LYS A 197 -2.38 -4.75 26.47
C LYS A 197 -2.82 -6.20 26.71
N LEU A 198 -3.65 -6.74 25.85
CA LEU A 198 -4.04 -8.13 25.90
C LEU A 198 -2.78 -8.98 25.70
N SER A 199 -2.40 -9.72 26.75
CA SER A 199 -1.36 -10.74 26.65
C SER A 199 -1.83 -11.83 25.70
N ILE A 200 -0.92 -12.43 24.91
CA ILE A 200 -1.23 -13.53 23.99
C ILE A 200 -1.97 -14.68 24.71
N SER A 201 -1.65 -14.93 25.99
CA SER A 201 -2.35 -15.92 26.81
C SER A 201 -3.82 -15.57 27.03
N LYS A 202 -4.14 -14.30 27.32
CA LYS A 202 -5.52 -13.82 27.47
C LYS A 202 -6.29 -13.83 26.13
N LEU A 203 -5.62 -13.56 25.02
CA LEU A 203 -6.23 -13.67 23.68
C LEU A 203 -6.64 -15.10 23.38
N LYS A 204 -5.80 -16.08 23.74
CA LYS A 204 -6.06 -17.51 23.51
C LYS A 204 -7.26 -17.99 24.32
N GLU A 205 -7.50 -17.45 25.51
CA GLU A 205 -8.65 -17.77 26.35
C GLU A 205 -9.94 -17.10 25.87
N GLN A 206 -9.85 -15.89 25.32
CA GLN A 206 -11.03 -15.11 24.91
C GLN A 206 -11.54 -15.44 23.51
N ILE A 207 -10.71 -16.04 22.66
CA ILE A 207 -11.08 -16.38 21.26
C ILE A 207 -11.22 -17.89 21.15
N PRO A 208 -12.47 -18.42 21.01
CA PRO A 208 -12.71 -19.87 20.97
C PRO A 208 -11.97 -20.61 19.84
N GLU A 209 -11.71 -19.91 18.72
CA GLU A 209 -11.07 -20.48 17.53
C GLU A 209 -9.67 -19.89 17.27
N PHE A 210 -8.92 -19.55 18.30
CA PHE A 210 -7.59 -18.94 18.17
C PHE A 210 -6.64 -19.73 17.26
N ASN A 211 -6.64 -21.05 17.36
CA ASN A 211 -5.78 -21.91 16.55
C ASN A 211 -6.17 -21.87 15.05
N SER A 212 -7.47 -21.78 14.74
CA SER A 212 -7.95 -21.63 13.36
C SER A 212 -7.54 -20.28 12.77
N ILE A 213 -7.59 -19.21 13.55
CA ILE A 213 -7.11 -17.87 13.14
C ILE A 213 -5.61 -17.91 12.87
N VAL A 214 -4.81 -18.51 13.74
CA VAL A 214 -3.36 -18.65 13.56
C VAL A 214 -3.05 -19.47 12.29
N ALA A 215 -3.77 -20.59 12.07
CA ALA A 215 -3.61 -21.40 10.86
C ALA A 215 -3.93 -20.60 9.59
N LEU A 216 -5.00 -19.80 9.58
CA LEU A 216 -5.35 -18.91 8.46
C LEU A 216 -4.29 -17.83 8.23
N CYS A 217 -3.73 -17.25 9.29
CA CYS A 217 -2.63 -16.29 9.17
C CYS A 217 -1.38 -16.92 8.55
N ILE A 218 -1.01 -18.14 8.98
CA ILE A 218 0.12 -18.89 8.42
C ILE A 218 -0.12 -19.24 6.96
N ALA A 219 -1.31 -19.73 6.61
CA ALA A 219 -1.68 -20.07 5.24
C ALA A 219 -1.62 -18.81 4.33
N SER A 220 -2.17 -17.69 4.78
CA SER A 220 -2.12 -16.41 4.06
C SER A 220 -0.68 -15.90 3.89
N PHE A 221 0.16 -16.10 4.89
CA PHE A 221 1.59 -15.73 4.83
C PHE A 221 2.33 -16.57 3.80
N ILE A 222 2.14 -17.90 3.80
CA ILE A 222 2.74 -18.81 2.81
C ILE A 222 2.26 -18.44 1.40
N TYR A 223 0.96 -18.23 1.21
CA TYR A 223 0.39 -17.80 -0.06
C TYR A 223 1.01 -16.48 -0.56
N ALA A 224 1.15 -15.49 0.32
CA ALA A 224 1.75 -14.20 -0.03
C ALA A 224 3.23 -14.36 -0.44
N ILE A 225 4.00 -15.19 0.26
CA ILE A 225 5.40 -15.49 -0.11
C ILE A 225 5.44 -16.12 -1.51
N CYS A 226 4.62 -17.13 -1.78
CA CYS A 226 4.61 -17.80 -3.09
C CYS A 226 4.30 -16.83 -4.23
N ILE A 227 3.29 -15.98 -4.10
CA ILE A 227 2.94 -15.01 -5.14
C ILE A 227 4.00 -13.93 -5.29
N MET A 228 4.48 -13.36 -4.18
CA MET A 228 5.44 -12.26 -4.22
C MET A 228 6.83 -12.68 -4.70
N SER A 229 7.22 -13.94 -4.50
CA SER A 229 8.50 -14.46 -4.99
C SER A 229 8.50 -14.69 -6.52
N LEU A 230 7.33 -14.95 -7.11
CA LEU A 230 7.22 -15.13 -8.56
C LEU A 230 7.24 -13.79 -9.33
N GLN A 231 6.75 -12.72 -8.72
CA GLN A 231 6.56 -11.43 -9.39
C GLN A 231 7.85 -10.82 -9.99
N PRO A 232 8.99 -10.74 -9.27
CA PRO A 232 10.23 -10.20 -9.84
C PRO A 232 10.87 -11.13 -10.88
N VAL A 233 10.58 -12.42 -10.83
CA VAL A 233 11.10 -13.39 -11.82
C VAL A 233 10.34 -13.25 -13.13
N ILE A 234 9.01 -13.23 -13.11
CA ILE A 234 8.16 -13.11 -14.30
C ILE A 234 8.42 -11.79 -15.06
N SER A 235 8.78 -10.73 -14.36
CA SER A 235 9.03 -9.42 -14.98
C SER A 235 10.40 -9.30 -15.68
N VAL A 236 11.29 -10.28 -15.53
CA VAL A 236 12.62 -10.30 -16.15
C VAL A 236 12.68 -11.25 -17.36
N TYR A 237 11.85 -12.27 -17.38
CA TYR A 237 11.70 -13.26 -18.46
C TYR A 237 10.39 -13.05 -19.20
#